data_22ef2176c1dddb143ca49ac5414a9e11
#
_entry.id   22ef2176c1dddb143ca49ac5414a9e11
#
_cell.length_a   1.000
_cell.length_b   1.000
_cell.length_c   1.000
_cell.angle_alpha   90.00
_cell.angle_beta   90.00
_cell.angle_gamma   90.00
#
_symmetry.space_group_name_H-M   'P 1'
#
loop_
_entity.id
_entity.type
_entity.pdbx_description
1 polymer ?
#
loop_
_entity_poly.entity_id
_entity_poly.type
_entity_poly.pdbx_seq_one_letter_code
_entity_poly.pdbx_strand_id
1 'polypeptide(L)'
;CIRYGMTPEMAYQLSDLYIMRADECRTEAEVRVVHKDMLEGYTRKMQRVRNSKVYSKQIVKTIEYISEHLHNRILLSDAAEHLEISEVYLSRLFKEETGMAFSDYVSQQKIEATASLLRYSDRFHPRHTCFRQTYTHRQPHPPR
;
A
#
# COMPACT_ATOMS: atom_id res chain seq x y z
N CYS A 1 1.13 -5.00 -10.53
CA CYS A 1 2.41 -5.56 -10.04
C CYS A 1 2.17 -6.70 -9.05
N ILE A 2 1.35 -6.51 -8.01
CA ILE A 2 1.02 -7.53 -6.97
C ILE A 2 0.41 -8.78 -7.63
N ARG A 3 -0.51 -8.62 -8.56
CA ARG A 3 -1.14 -9.70 -9.35
C ARG A 3 -0.15 -10.61 -10.09
N TYR A 4 1.07 -10.14 -10.33
CA TYR A 4 2.14 -10.86 -11.03
C TYR A 4 3.31 -11.24 -10.12
N GLY A 5 3.06 -11.35 -8.81
CA GLY A 5 4.00 -11.90 -7.84
C GLY A 5 4.94 -10.89 -7.16
N MET A 6 4.76 -9.59 -7.39
CA MET A 6 5.42 -8.58 -6.56
C MET A 6 4.71 -8.54 -5.21
N THR A 7 5.46 -8.62 -4.11
CA THR A 7 4.86 -8.47 -2.79
C THR A 7 4.32 -7.05 -2.60
N PRO A 8 3.21 -6.87 -1.85
CA PRO A 8 2.68 -5.53 -1.55
C PRO A 8 3.74 -4.60 -0.96
N GLU A 9 4.56 -5.11 -0.05
CA GLU A 9 5.67 -4.37 0.56
C GLU A 9 6.64 -3.80 -0.50
N MET A 10 7.07 -4.61 -1.46
CA MET A 10 7.93 -4.15 -2.54
C MET A 10 7.25 -3.13 -3.44
N ALA A 11 5.94 -3.27 -3.67
CA ALA A 11 5.17 -2.33 -4.47
C ALA A 11 5.04 -0.98 -3.74
N TYR A 12 4.76 -1.00 -2.43
CA TYR A 12 4.67 0.21 -1.60
C TYR A 12 6.02 0.93 -1.49
N GLN A 13 7.11 0.22 -1.22
CA GLN A 13 8.45 0.83 -1.16
C GLN A 13 8.84 1.53 -2.46
N LEU A 14 8.53 0.92 -3.61
CA LEU A 14 8.76 1.57 -4.91
C LEU A 14 7.85 2.78 -5.11
N SER A 15 6.57 2.67 -4.74
CA SER A 15 5.63 3.77 -4.83
C SER A 15 6.09 4.97 -4.00
N ASP A 16 6.45 4.74 -2.73
CA ASP A 16 6.94 5.77 -1.82
C ASP A 16 8.17 6.50 -2.39
N LEU A 17 9.13 5.74 -2.93
CA LEU A 17 10.32 6.30 -3.55
C LEU A 17 9.97 7.28 -4.69
N TYR A 18 9.08 6.88 -5.60
CA TYR A 18 8.74 7.70 -6.75
C TYR A 18 7.83 8.87 -6.41
N ILE A 19 6.97 8.73 -5.41
CA ILE A 19 6.18 9.86 -4.90
C ILE A 19 7.11 10.90 -4.27
N MET A 20 8.07 10.48 -3.44
CA MET A 20 9.06 11.41 -2.88
C MET A 20 9.80 12.19 -3.96
N ARG A 21 10.25 11.49 -5.00
CA ARG A 21 10.94 12.13 -6.11
C ARG A 21 10.05 13.07 -6.92
N ALA A 22 8.76 12.71 -7.07
CA ALA A 22 7.80 13.57 -7.77
C ALA A 22 7.50 14.85 -6.98
N ASP A 23 7.41 14.75 -5.63
CA ASP A 23 7.20 15.91 -4.76
C ASP A 23 8.37 16.91 -4.77
N GLU A 24 9.57 16.46 -5.12
CA GLU A 24 10.77 17.30 -5.26
C GLU A 24 10.83 18.03 -6.63
N CYS A 25 10.05 17.57 -7.61
CA CYS A 25 10.03 18.15 -8.95
C CYS A 25 9.42 19.56 -8.96
N ARG A 26 10.07 20.47 -9.68
CA ARG A 26 9.62 21.86 -9.85
C ARG A 26 9.13 22.17 -11.27
N THR A 27 9.44 21.29 -12.20
CA THR A 27 9.12 21.47 -13.62
C THR A 27 8.43 20.22 -14.19
N GLU A 28 7.61 20.42 -15.22
CA GLU A 28 6.97 19.32 -15.93
C GLU A 28 8.00 18.34 -16.54
N ALA A 29 9.12 18.86 -17.01
CA ALA A 29 10.19 18.03 -17.57
C ALA A 29 10.77 17.07 -16.53
N GLU A 30 10.99 17.52 -15.30
CA GLU A 30 11.46 16.68 -14.19
C GLU A 30 10.43 15.59 -13.83
N VAL A 31 9.14 15.94 -13.78
CA VAL A 31 8.06 14.96 -13.54
C VAL A 31 8.05 13.88 -14.63
N ARG A 32 8.23 14.24 -15.89
CA ARG A 32 8.32 13.29 -17.01
C ARG A 32 9.50 12.32 -16.86
N VAL A 33 10.65 12.81 -16.38
CA VAL A 33 11.82 11.95 -16.11
C VAL A 33 11.50 10.98 -14.98
N VAL A 34 10.94 11.45 -13.86
CA VAL A 34 10.57 10.60 -12.73
C VAL A 34 9.55 9.54 -13.16
N HIS A 35 8.56 9.91 -13.97
CA HIS A 35 7.56 8.97 -14.50
C HIS A 35 8.21 7.88 -15.37
N LYS A 36 9.13 8.23 -16.24
CA LYS A 36 9.88 7.26 -17.06
C LYS A 36 10.70 6.32 -16.18
N ASP A 37 11.46 6.86 -15.23
CA ASP A 37 12.24 6.07 -14.27
C ASP A 37 11.37 5.13 -13.45
N MET A 38 10.16 5.57 -13.07
CA MET A 38 9.18 4.77 -12.37
C MET A 38 8.77 3.53 -13.20
N LEU A 39 8.38 3.74 -14.45
CA LEU A 39 8.00 2.64 -15.34
C LEU A 39 9.14 1.64 -15.52
N GLU A 40 10.34 2.11 -15.74
CA GLU A 40 11.54 1.26 -15.88
C GLU A 40 11.87 0.54 -14.56
N GLY A 41 11.75 1.21 -13.43
CA GLY A 41 11.97 0.65 -12.09
C GLY A 41 11.01 -0.50 -11.77
N TYR A 42 9.72 -0.29 -11.98
CA TYR A 42 8.70 -1.33 -11.84
C TYR A 42 8.95 -2.50 -12.80
N THR A 43 9.25 -2.22 -14.05
CA THR A 43 9.53 -3.26 -15.06
C THR A 43 10.72 -4.12 -14.66
N ARG A 44 11.85 -3.51 -14.29
CA ARG A 44 13.05 -4.24 -13.82
C ARG A 44 12.77 -5.08 -12.58
N LYS A 45 11.99 -4.54 -11.62
CA LYS A 45 11.63 -5.26 -10.41
C LYS A 45 10.73 -6.45 -10.72
N MET A 46 9.73 -6.25 -11.59
CA MET A 46 8.83 -7.32 -12.05
C MET A 46 9.59 -8.44 -12.78
N GLN A 47 10.56 -8.10 -13.62
CA GLN A 47 11.39 -9.11 -14.28
C GLN A 47 12.18 -9.95 -13.27
N ARG A 48 12.74 -9.33 -12.21
CA ARG A 48 13.44 -10.05 -11.16
C ARG A 48 12.50 -10.97 -10.38
N VAL A 49 11.31 -10.51 -10.01
CA VAL A 49 10.29 -11.31 -9.32
C VAL A 49 9.87 -12.50 -10.18
N ARG A 50 9.63 -12.28 -11.46
CA ARG A 50 9.28 -13.35 -12.41
C ARG A 50 10.40 -14.41 -12.52
N ASN A 51 11.64 -14.00 -12.41
CA ASN A 51 12.79 -14.90 -12.52
C ASN A 51 13.14 -15.58 -11.18
N SER A 52 12.64 -15.10 -10.05
CA SER A 52 13.05 -15.57 -8.72
C SER A 52 12.06 -16.52 -8.03
N LYS A 53 10.76 -16.34 -8.19
CA LYS A 53 9.74 -17.27 -7.65
C LYS A 53 8.43 -17.14 -8.44
N VAL A 54 8.01 -18.22 -9.06
CA VAL A 54 6.65 -18.34 -9.60
C VAL A 54 5.79 -18.91 -8.47
N TYR A 55 5.01 -18.07 -7.80
CA TYR A 55 3.97 -18.56 -6.90
C TYR A 55 2.91 -19.33 -7.65
N SER A 56 2.36 -20.36 -7.02
CA SER A 56 1.21 -21.08 -7.58
C SER A 56 0.01 -20.12 -7.74
N LYS A 57 -0.89 -20.46 -8.64
CA LYS A 57 -2.11 -19.68 -8.90
C LYS A 57 -2.94 -19.46 -7.63
N GLN A 58 -2.96 -20.46 -6.74
CA GLN A 58 -3.66 -20.38 -5.46
C GLN A 58 -3.04 -19.32 -4.55
N ILE A 59 -1.72 -19.27 -4.45
CA ILE A 59 -1.03 -18.27 -3.61
C ILE A 59 -1.17 -16.86 -4.17
N VAL A 60 -1.09 -16.70 -5.49
CA VAL A 60 -1.35 -15.38 -6.12
C VAL A 60 -2.75 -14.88 -5.77
N LYS A 61 -3.79 -15.72 -5.92
CA LYS A 61 -5.16 -15.37 -5.56
C LYS A 61 -5.33 -15.10 -4.06
N THR A 62 -4.63 -15.85 -3.19
CA THR A 62 -4.64 -15.60 -1.76
C THR A 62 -4.07 -14.22 -1.42
N ILE A 63 -2.97 -13.84 -2.04
CA ILE A 63 -2.34 -12.53 -1.84
C ILE A 63 -3.26 -11.41 -2.37
N GLU A 64 -3.93 -11.62 -3.50
CA GLU A 64 -4.93 -10.68 -4.03
C GLU A 64 -6.08 -10.51 -3.02
N TYR A 65 -6.64 -11.60 -2.51
CA TYR A 65 -7.70 -11.57 -1.50
C TYR A 65 -7.27 -10.80 -0.25
N ILE A 66 -6.06 -11.04 0.27
CA ILE A 66 -5.53 -10.32 1.42
C ILE A 66 -5.46 -8.82 1.11
N SER A 67 -4.94 -8.43 -0.04
CA SER A 67 -4.75 -7.02 -0.40
C SER A 67 -6.06 -6.25 -0.57
N GLU A 68 -7.11 -6.91 -1.07
CA GLU A 68 -8.45 -6.33 -1.22
C GLU A 68 -9.18 -6.16 0.12
N HIS A 69 -8.84 -6.99 1.12
CA HIS A 69 -9.52 -7.03 2.41
C HIS A 69 -8.69 -6.49 3.58
N LEU A 70 -7.59 -5.77 3.33
CA LEU A 70 -6.68 -5.28 4.39
C LEU A 70 -7.37 -4.44 5.47
N HIS A 71 -8.46 -3.76 5.14
CA HIS A 71 -9.23 -2.94 6.08
C HIS A 71 -10.15 -3.75 6.99
N ASN A 72 -10.37 -5.02 6.67
CA ASN A 72 -11.26 -5.93 7.38
C ASN A 72 -10.48 -6.95 8.22
N ARG A 73 -11.21 -7.74 9.02
CA ARG A 73 -10.63 -8.94 9.62
C ARG A 73 -10.47 -10.01 8.52
N ILE A 74 -9.27 -10.53 8.36
CA ILE A 74 -8.96 -11.56 7.36
C ILE A 74 -8.67 -12.85 8.12
N LEU A 75 -9.48 -13.88 7.87
CA LEU A 75 -9.29 -15.22 8.42
C LEU A 75 -8.80 -16.16 7.31
N LEU A 76 -8.05 -17.18 7.70
CA LEU A 76 -7.60 -18.22 6.77
C LEU A 76 -8.78 -19.00 6.21
N SER A 77 -9.83 -19.23 7.02
CA SER A 77 -11.10 -19.86 6.61
C SER A 77 -11.74 -19.14 5.44
N ASP A 78 -11.85 -17.81 5.55
CA ASP A 78 -12.53 -17.00 4.54
C ASP A 78 -11.75 -17.00 3.21
N ALA A 79 -10.42 -16.95 3.29
CA ALA A 79 -9.55 -17.04 2.12
C ALA A 79 -9.63 -18.45 1.48
N ALA A 80 -9.69 -19.50 2.28
CA ALA A 80 -9.80 -20.87 1.80
C ALA A 80 -11.17 -21.13 1.14
N GLU A 81 -12.25 -20.61 1.73
CA GLU A 81 -13.61 -20.68 1.16
C GLU A 81 -13.66 -19.93 -0.18
N HIS A 82 -13.11 -18.72 -0.25
CA HIS A 82 -13.03 -17.93 -1.49
C HIS A 82 -12.31 -18.66 -2.63
N LEU A 83 -11.33 -19.51 -2.28
CA LEU A 83 -10.52 -20.25 -3.24
C LEU A 83 -11.06 -21.67 -3.50
N GLU A 84 -12.13 -22.07 -2.80
CA GLU A 84 -12.72 -23.42 -2.85
C GLU A 84 -11.70 -24.53 -2.50
N ILE A 85 -10.84 -24.28 -1.52
CA ILE A 85 -9.84 -25.24 -1.02
C ILE A 85 -9.91 -25.39 0.49
N SER A 86 -9.30 -26.46 1.05
CA SER A 86 -9.29 -26.64 2.49
C SER A 86 -8.30 -25.69 3.18
N GLU A 87 -8.63 -25.20 4.38
CA GLU A 87 -7.77 -24.36 5.21
C GLU A 87 -6.39 -24.99 5.45
N VAL A 88 -6.40 -26.30 5.75
CA VAL A 88 -5.17 -27.07 6.02
C VAL A 88 -4.23 -27.05 4.79
N TYR A 89 -4.80 -27.25 3.62
CA TYR A 89 -4.04 -27.20 2.37
C TYR A 89 -3.51 -25.79 2.10
N LEU A 90 -4.36 -24.76 2.23
CA LEU A 90 -3.96 -23.37 2.03
C LEU A 90 -2.86 -22.96 3.01
N SER A 91 -3.01 -23.29 4.30
CA SER A 91 -2.03 -22.96 5.33
C SER A 91 -0.64 -23.52 5.02
N ARG A 92 -0.60 -24.80 4.63
CA ARG A 92 0.65 -25.46 4.27
C ARG A 92 1.28 -24.87 3.02
N LEU A 93 0.50 -24.75 1.96
CA LEU A 93 0.95 -24.22 0.67
C LEU A 93 1.46 -22.77 0.80
N PHE A 94 0.73 -21.96 1.56
CA PHE A 94 1.10 -20.56 1.80
C PHE A 94 2.44 -20.46 2.51
N LYS A 95 2.64 -21.22 3.59
CA LYS A 95 3.92 -21.25 4.33
C LYS A 95 5.06 -21.80 3.47
N GLU A 96 4.80 -22.82 2.67
CA GLU A 96 5.81 -23.45 1.80
C GLU A 96 6.31 -22.49 0.72
N GLU A 97 5.40 -21.77 0.07
CA GLU A 97 5.73 -20.88 -1.03
C GLU A 97 6.20 -19.49 -0.57
N THR A 98 5.55 -18.90 0.45
CA THR A 98 5.90 -17.55 0.94
C THR A 98 7.00 -17.55 2.00
N GLY A 99 7.19 -18.68 2.69
CA GLY A 99 8.12 -18.83 3.81
C GLY A 99 7.54 -18.32 5.14
N MET A 100 6.29 -17.83 5.18
CA MET A 100 5.65 -17.22 6.34
C MET A 100 4.28 -17.86 6.62
N ALA A 101 3.86 -17.87 7.90
CA ALA A 101 2.50 -18.25 8.21
C ALA A 101 1.51 -17.20 7.68
N PHE A 102 0.30 -17.62 7.31
CA PHE A 102 -0.73 -16.73 6.77
C PHE A 102 -1.05 -15.55 7.72
N SER A 103 -1.20 -15.84 9.02
CA SER A 103 -1.49 -14.81 10.05
C SER A 103 -0.39 -13.76 10.15
N ASP A 104 0.87 -14.19 10.06
CA ASP A 104 2.03 -13.31 10.17
C ASP A 104 2.13 -12.42 8.93
N TYR A 105 1.90 -13.00 7.77
CA TYR A 105 1.85 -12.27 6.51
C TYR A 105 0.74 -11.21 6.52
N VAL A 106 -0.49 -11.57 6.93
CA VAL A 106 -1.60 -10.62 7.05
C VAL A 106 -1.27 -9.48 8.02
N SER A 107 -0.69 -9.80 9.17
CA SER A 107 -0.29 -8.81 10.17
C SER A 107 0.76 -7.84 9.63
N GLN A 108 1.76 -8.36 8.94
CA GLN A 108 2.79 -7.54 8.30
C GLN A 108 2.21 -6.63 7.23
N GLN A 109 1.31 -7.14 6.38
CA GLN A 109 0.66 -6.33 5.34
C GLN A 109 -0.18 -5.19 5.94
N LYS A 110 -0.90 -5.44 7.04
CA LYS A 110 -1.66 -4.39 7.75
C LYS A 110 -0.77 -3.31 8.34
N ILE A 111 0.34 -3.70 8.96
CA ILE A 111 1.33 -2.75 9.51
C ILE A 111 1.90 -1.89 8.38
N GLU A 112 2.29 -2.48 7.27
CA GLU A 112 2.87 -1.77 6.13
C GLU A 112 1.88 -0.79 5.50
N ALA A 113 0.62 -1.23 5.28
CA ALA A 113 -0.44 -0.36 4.78
C ALA A 113 -0.70 0.82 5.72
N THR A 114 -0.73 0.58 7.03
CA THR A 114 -0.91 1.62 8.04
C THR A 114 0.27 2.60 8.07
N ALA A 115 1.49 2.09 8.02
CA ALA A 115 2.70 2.91 7.98
C ALA A 115 2.73 3.80 6.71
N SER A 116 2.31 3.27 5.57
CA SER A 116 2.19 4.04 4.33
C SER A 116 1.15 5.16 4.48
N LEU A 117 -0.04 4.85 5.00
CA LEU A 117 -1.08 5.86 5.24
C LEU A 117 -0.60 6.97 6.17
N LEU A 118 0.11 6.65 7.24
CA LEU A 118 0.67 7.65 8.18
C LEU A 118 1.71 8.54 7.50
N ARG A 119 2.62 7.97 6.71
CA ARG A 119 3.62 8.76 5.95
C ARG A 119 2.96 9.73 4.97
N TYR A 120 1.84 9.33 4.36
CA TYR A 120 1.09 10.19 3.44
C TYR A 120 0.25 11.22 4.18
N SER A 121 -0.38 10.89 5.30
CA SER A 121 -1.20 11.84 6.06
C SER A 121 -0.37 12.98 6.63
N ASP A 122 0.84 12.72 7.11
CA ASP A 122 1.76 13.75 7.62
C ASP A 122 2.27 14.69 6.50
N ARG A 123 2.35 14.20 5.25
CA ARG A 123 2.72 15.03 4.10
C ARG A 123 1.58 15.88 3.58
N PHE A 124 0.34 15.41 3.69
CA PHE A 124 -0.86 16.15 3.30
C PHE A 124 -1.40 17.07 4.38
N HIS A 125 -0.77 17.17 5.54
CA HIS A 125 -1.02 18.28 6.44
C HIS A 125 -0.35 19.53 5.85
N PRO A 126 -1.11 20.42 5.21
CA PRO A 126 -0.56 21.68 4.72
C PRO A 126 -0.13 22.49 5.94
N ARG A 127 1.17 22.55 6.20
CA ARG A 127 1.76 23.52 7.13
C ARG A 127 1.53 24.98 6.67
N HIS A 128 0.67 25.19 5.66
CA HIS A 128 0.34 26.48 5.08
C HIS A 128 -1.16 26.70 4.94
N THR A 129 -1.91 26.56 6.01
CA THR A 129 -3.10 27.38 6.19
C THR A 129 -3.17 27.80 7.65
N CYS A 130 -2.27 28.70 8.02
CA CYS A 130 -2.59 29.69 9.03
C CYS A 130 -3.76 30.54 8.51
N PHE A 131 -4.94 29.97 8.48
CA PHE A 131 -6.16 30.76 8.45
C PHE A 131 -6.36 31.24 9.88
N ARG A 132 -5.63 32.31 10.19
CA ARG A 132 -5.87 33.11 11.37
C ARG A 132 -7.21 33.82 11.15
N GLN A 133 -8.29 33.08 11.38
CA GLN A 133 -9.61 33.65 11.51
C GLN A 133 -9.63 34.38 12.84
N THR A 134 -9.22 35.63 12.78
CA THR A 134 -9.52 36.62 13.85
C THR A 134 -11.03 36.81 13.83
N TYR A 135 -11.73 35.99 14.58
CA TYR A 135 -13.09 36.30 15.01
C TYR A 135 -12.99 37.45 16.02
N THR A 136 -13.02 38.68 15.51
CA THR A 136 -13.38 39.84 16.31
C THR A 136 -14.87 39.76 16.58
N HIS A 137 -15.22 39.15 17.68
CA HIS A 137 -16.56 39.24 18.27
C HIS A 137 -16.75 40.65 18.77
N ARG A 138 -17.24 41.51 17.89
CA ARG A 138 -17.78 42.82 18.27
C ARG A 138 -19.23 42.59 18.74
N GLN A 139 -19.41 42.51 20.06
CA GLN A 139 -20.74 42.57 20.66
C GLN A 139 -21.30 43.99 20.51
N PRO A 140 -22.55 44.17 20.02
CA PRO A 140 -23.20 45.47 20.13
C PRO A 140 -23.76 45.66 21.52
N HIS A 141 -23.39 46.80 22.14
CA HIS A 141 -24.05 47.29 23.37
C HIS A 141 -25.50 47.69 23.08
N PRO A 142 -26.45 47.41 23.99
CA PRO A 142 -27.82 47.90 23.86
C PRO A 142 -27.88 49.40 24.27
N PRO A 143 -28.74 50.18 23.62
CA PRO A 143 -28.95 51.57 23.96
C PRO A 143 -29.79 51.71 25.23
N ARG A 144 -29.50 52.75 26.00
CA ARG A 144 -30.31 53.21 27.14
C ARG A 144 -31.59 53.88 26.63
#